data_06f1d7741016b78abe317a755ed18237
#
_entry.id   06f1d7741016b78abe317a755ed18237
#
_cell.length_a   1.000
_cell.length_b   1.000
_cell.length_c   1.000
_cell.angle_alpha   90.00
_cell.angle_beta   90.00
_cell.angle_gamma   90.00
#
_symmetry.space_group_name_H-M   'P 1'
#
loop_
_entity.id
_entity.type
_entity.pdbx_description
1 polymer ?
#
loop_
_entity_poly.entity_id
_entity_poly.type
_entity_poly.pdbx_seq_one_letter_code
_entity_poly.pdbx_strand_id
1 'polypeptide(L)'
;MPDIFVPQDTTGITSYFTMAANRGLTIQFSFQYTDKNRQTLQKYKTGEELLKYLKTQNILEKFAQFAEGKGLKRRNLLMYKSKELFNRNLYGNIIYNMLNMEEYLKFLNQSDATVLKALEVLKAGESFPQAPEQKPEEAYERTEKAIAKADQRSQKPAAERAADDNIYCFT
;
A
#
# COMPACT_ATOMS: atom_id res chain seq x y z
N MET A 1 5.84 8.16 17.29
CA MET A 1 4.61 8.57 16.55
C MET A 1 5.04 9.44 15.38
N PRO A 2 4.44 9.34 14.21
CA PRO A 2 4.73 10.26 13.12
C PRO A 2 4.25 11.66 13.48
N ASP A 3 4.99 12.70 13.07
CA ASP A 3 4.65 14.11 13.37
C ASP A 3 3.38 14.54 12.62
N ILE A 4 3.14 13.96 11.45
CA ILE A 4 1.94 14.18 10.65
C ILE A 4 1.30 12.83 10.35
N PHE A 5 0.07 12.64 10.84
CA PHE A 5 -0.68 11.42 10.60
C PHE A 5 -1.60 11.60 9.39
N VAL A 6 -1.45 10.71 8.40
CA VAL A 6 -2.35 10.64 7.23
C VAL A 6 -3.18 9.37 7.35
N PRO A 7 -4.48 9.45 7.62
CA PRO A 7 -5.32 8.27 7.73
C PRO A 7 -5.43 7.56 6.37
N GLN A 8 -5.37 6.23 6.40
CA GLN A 8 -5.57 5.43 5.19
C GLN A 8 -7.06 5.38 4.85
N ASP A 9 -7.42 5.74 3.60
CA ASP A 9 -8.78 5.60 3.11
C ASP A 9 -9.09 4.12 2.78
N THR A 10 -10.03 3.55 3.50
CA THR A 10 -10.50 2.17 3.31
C THR A 10 -11.92 2.09 2.72
N THR A 11 -12.53 3.22 2.38
CA THR A 11 -13.96 3.30 1.98
C THR A 11 -14.29 2.50 0.72
N GLY A 12 -13.37 2.33 -0.19
CA GLY A 12 -13.55 1.58 -1.43
C GLY A 12 -13.26 0.08 -1.33
N ILE A 13 -12.84 -0.43 -0.17
CA ILE A 13 -12.48 -1.84 -0.01
C ILE A 13 -13.75 -2.68 0.19
N THR A 14 -14.12 -3.46 -0.84
CA THR A 14 -15.24 -4.40 -0.77
C THR A 14 -14.75 -5.84 -0.71
N SER A 15 -15.63 -6.76 -0.26
CA SER A 15 -15.33 -8.20 -0.25
C SER A 15 -15.00 -8.75 -1.64
N TYR A 16 -15.61 -8.19 -2.70
CA TYR A 16 -15.30 -8.56 -4.08
C TYR A 16 -13.87 -8.18 -4.47
N PHE A 17 -13.46 -6.95 -4.11
CA PHE A 17 -12.09 -6.49 -4.35
C PHE A 17 -11.08 -7.34 -3.57
N THR A 18 -11.32 -7.60 -2.28
CA THR A 18 -10.45 -8.42 -1.44
C THR A 18 -10.30 -9.85 -1.98
N MET A 19 -11.40 -10.47 -2.42
CA MET A 19 -11.34 -11.81 -3.03
C MET A 19 -10.55 -11.82 -4.35
N ALA A 20 -10.74 -10.81 -5.19
CA ALA A 20 -10.00 -10.69 -6.45
C ALA A 20 -8.50 -10.49 -6.21
N ALA A 21 -8.14 -9.64 -5.23
CA ALA A 21 -6.75 -9.37 -4.86
C ALA A 21 -6.07 -10.62 -4.24
N ASN A 22 -6.72 -11.26 -3.27
CA ASN A 22 -6.17 -12.45 -2.59
C ASN A 22 -5.96 -13.63 -3.54
N ARG A 23 -6.78 -13.75 -4.58
CA ARG A 23 -6.60 -14.76 -5.65
C ARG A 23 -5.60 -14.34 -6.73
N GLY A 24 -5.02 -13.16 -6.63
CA GLY A 24 -4.08 -12.61 -7.62
C GLY A 24 -4.70 -12.36 -8.99
N LEU A 25 -6.03 -12.26 -9.10
CA LEU A 25 -6.73 -12.15 -10.38
C LEU A 25 -6.41 -10.83 -11.09
N THR A 26 -6.19 -9.74 -10.36
CA THR A 26 -5.83 -8.44 -10.94
C THR A 26 -4.47 -8.51 -11.65
N ILE A 27 -3.49 -9.17 -11.04
CA ILE A 27 -2.16 -9.36 -11.61
C ILE A 27 -2.22 -10.28 -12.82
N GLN A 28 -2.90 -11.43 -12.70
CA GLN A 28 -3.05 -12.40 -13.80
C GLN A 28 -3.74 -11.78 -15.01
N PHE A 29 -4.82 -11.03 -14.80
CA PHE A 29 -5.51 -10.32 -15.87
C PHE A 29 -4.60 -9.30 -16.54
N SER A 30 -3.94 -8.46 -15.74
CA SER A 30 -3.06 -7.39 -16.27
C SER A 30 -1.94 -7.97 -17.12
N PHE A 31 -1.33 -9.08 -16.68
CA PHE A 31 -0.31 -9.79 -17.44
C PHE A 31 -0.86 -10.32 -18.78
N GLN A 32 -1.98 -11.05 -18.75
CA GLN A 32 -2.59 -11.59 -19.96
C GLN A 32 -3.08 -10.49 -20.92
N TYR A 33 -3.64 -9.42 -20.39
CA TYR A 33 -4.07 -8.27 -21.17
C TYR A 33 -2.88 -7.59 -21.88
N THR A 34 -1.80 -7.42 -21.14
CA THR A 34 -0.55 -6.83 -21.66
C THR A 34 0.00 -7.68 -22.80
N ASP A 35 0.14 -8.99 -22.62
CA ASP A 35 0.67 -9.88 -23.65
C ASP A 35 -0.20 -9.88 -24.90
N LYS A 36 -1.51 -10.01 -24.73
CA LYS A 36 -2.47 -10.01 -25.86
C LYS A 36 -2.46 -8.70 -26.66
N ASN A 37 -2.20 -7.58 -26.01
CA ASN A 37 -2.26 -6.24 -26.63
C ASN A 37 -0.87 -5.61 -26.79
N ARG A 38 0.22 -6.34 -26.61
CA ARG A 38 1.59 -5.84 -26.58
C ARG A 38 1.92 -4.91 -27.76
N GLN A 39 1.59 -5.31 -28.97
CA GLN A 39 1.84 -4.52 -30.18
C GLN A 39 1.17 -3.15 -30.18
N THR A 40 -0.03 -3.05 -29.59
CA THR A 40 -0.75 -1.78 -29.46
C THR A 40 -0.19 -0.92 -28.33
N LEU A 41 0.10 -1.57 -27.20
CA LEU A 41 0.57 -0.88 -26.00
C LEU A 41 2.01 -0.33 -26.15
N GLN A 42 2.87 -0.98 -26.93
CA GLN A 42 4.24 -0.52 -27.22
C GLN A 42 4.35 0.84 -27.93
N LYS A 43 3.22 1.33 -28.49
CA LYS A 43 3.17 2.67 -29.11
C LYS A 43 3.27 3.78 -28.09
N TYR A 44 2.88 3.52 -26.85
CA TYR A 44 2.88 4.49 -25.75
C TYR A 44 4.20 4.39 -24.98
N LYS A 45 4.90 5.51 -24.85
CA LYS A 45 6.25 5.56 -24.24
C LYS A 45 6.22 6.08 -22.81
N THR A 46 5.14 6.74 -22.41
CA THR A 46 4.96 7.30 -21.07
C THR A 46 3.75 6.69 -20.37
N GLY A 47 3.78 6.66 -19.04
CA GLY A 47 2.66 6.16 -18.24
C GLY A 47 1.39 6.98 -18.44
N GLU A 48 1.51 8.30 -18.67
CA GLU A 48 0.36 9.18 -18.92
C GLU A 48 -0.35 8.89 -20.24
N GLU A 49 0.40 8.71 -21.32
CA GLU A 49 -0.15 8.35 -22.63
C GLU A 49 -0.86 6.99 -22.56
N LEU A 50 -0.18 6.00 -21.95
CA LEU A 50 -0.73 4.68 -21.77
C LEU A 50 -2.01 4.72 -20.91
N LEU A 51 -2.02 5.49 -19.82
CA LEU A 51 -3.19 5.65 -18.96
C LEU A 51 -4.39 6.27 -19.71
N LYS A 52 -4.16 7.30 -20.54
CA LYS A 52 -5.21 7.90 -21.39
C LYS A 52 -5.84 6.84 -22.29
N TYR A 53 -5.02 6.02 -22.94
CA TYR A 53 -5.52 4.93 -23.76
C TYR A 53 -6.29 3.89 -22.93
N LEU A 54 -5.77 3.42 -21.81
CA LEU A 54 -6.40 2.40 -20.98
C LEU A 54 -7.78 2.84 -20.47
N LYS A 55 -7.95 4.11 -20.14
CA LYS A 55 -9.25 4.67 -19.72
C LYS A 55 -10.36 4.52 -20.80
N THR A 56 -9.99 4.45 -22.08
CA THR A 56 -10.95 4.24 -23.18
C THR A 56 -11.31 2.76 -23.41
N GLN A 57 -10.57 1.82 -22.77
CA GLN A 57 -10.66 0.39 -23.11
C GLN A 57 -11.62 -0.44 -22.24
N ASN A 58 -12.40 0.20 -21.36
CA ASN A 58 -13.32 -0.49 -20.43
C ASN A 58 -12.65 -1.66 -19.70
N ILE A 59 -11.43 -1.44 -19.19
CA ILE A 59 -10.58 -2.46 -18.56
C ILE A 59 -11.32 -3.17 -17.40
N LEU A 60 -12.08 -2.43 -16.59
CA LEU A 60 -12.82 -3.00 -15.47
C LEU A 60 -13.86 -4.04 -15.92
N GLU A 61 -14.55 -3.81 -17.03
CA GLU A 61 -15.52 -4.75 -17.59
C GLU A 61 -14.83 -6.01 -18.13
N LYS A 62 -13.72 -5.83 -18.85
CA LYS A 62 -12.91 -6.95 -19.36
C LYS A 62 -12.34 -7.79 -18.18
N PHE A 63 -11.94 -7.12 -17.10
CA PHE A 63 -11.53 -7.78 -15.87
C PHE A 63 -12.68 -8.58 -15.23
N ALA A 64 -13.88 -8.01 -15.16
CA ALA A 64 -15.04 -8.70 -14.58
C ALA A 64 -15.35 -10.01 -15.32
N GLN A 65 -15.31 -10.00 -16.66
CA GLN A 65 -15.52 -11.19 -17.50
C GLN A 65 -14.40 -12.23 -17.27
N PHE A 66 -13.15 -11.78 -17.19
CA PHE A 66 -12.02 -12.65 -16.87
C PHE A 66 -12.16 -13.29 -15.50
N ALA A 67 -12.50 -12.51 -14.46
CA ALA A 67 -12.65 -12.98 -13.09
C ALA A 67 -13.79 -13.99 -12.96
N GLU A 68 -14.90 -13.78 -13.67
CA GLU A 68 -16.02 -14.72 -13.74
C GLU A 68 -15.59 -16.06 -14.37
N GLY A 69 -14.83 -16.03 -15.46
CA GLY A 69 -14.23 -17.22 -16.07
C GLY A 69 -13.25 -17.96 -15.16
N LYS A 70 -12.71 -17.28 -14.13
CA LYS A 70 -11.86 -17.86 -13.06
C LYS A 70 -12.64 -18.26 -11.80
N GLY A 71 -13.98 -18.29 -11.88
CA GLY A 71 -14.85 -18.71 -10.78
C GLY A 71 -15.10 -17.64 -9.70
N LEU A 72 -14.80 -16.37 -9.96
CA LEU A 72 -15.22 -15.27 -9.12
C LEU A 72 -16.55 -14.70 -9.65
N LYS A 73 -17.67 -15.16 -9.04
CA LYS A 73 -19.01 -14.74 -9.45
C LYS A 73 -19.15 -13.22 -9.47
N ARG A 74 -19.59 -12.67 -10.57
CA ARG A 74 -19.75 -11.23 -10.79
C ARG A 74 -20.70 -10.60 -9.77
N ARG A 75 -20.30 -9.47 -9.18
CA ARG A 75 -21.09 -8.66 -8.24
C ARG A 75 -20.96 -7.18 -8.58
N ASN A 76 -21.80 -6.71 -9.49
CA ASN A 76 -21.72 -5.36 -10.06
C ASN A 76 -21.64 -4.26 -8.99
N LEU A 77 -22.55 -4.28 -8.00
CA LEU A 77 -22.60 -3.24 -6.98
C LEU A 77 -21.27 -3.13 -6.20
N LEU A 78 -20.69 -4.27 -5.77
CA LEU A 78 -19.44 -4.29 -5.03
C LEU A 78 -18.27 -3.90 -5.92
N MET A 79 -18.27 -4.34 -7.17
CA MET A 79 -17.26 -3.98 -8.16
C MET A 79 -17.24 -2.47 -8.43
N TYR A 80 -18.41 -1.85 -8.60
CA TYR A 80 -18.48 -0.41 -8.83
C TYR A 80 -18.12 0.40 -7.59
N LYS A 81 -18.44 -0.06 -6.38
CA LYS A 81 -17.95 0.57 -5.15
C LYS A 81 -16.43 0.57 -5.03
N SER A 82 -15.75 -0.46 -5.54
CA SER A 82 -14.30 -0.57 -5.56
C SER A 82 -13.66 -0.14 -6.88
N LYS A 83 -14.39 0.56 -7.76
CA LYS A 83 -13.95 0.91 -9.12
C LYS A 83 -12.58 1.59 -9.13
N GLU A 84 -12.36 2.56 -8.26
CA GLU A 84 -11.11 3.30 -8.21
C GLU A 84 -9.94 2.42 -7.79
N LEU A 85 -10.15 1.52 -6.81
CA LEU A 85 -9.13 0.56 -6.37
C LEU A 85 -8.80 -0.45 -7.47
N PHE A 86 -9.81 -0.98 -8.17
CA PHE A 86 -9.59 -1.84 -9.33
C PHE A 86 -8.82 -1.12 -10.43
N ASN A 87 -9.24 0.09 -10.80
CA ASN A 87 -8.57 0.87 -11.84
C ASN A 87 -7.12 1.15 -11.47
N ARG A 88 -6.84 1.56 -10.22
CA ARG A 88 -5.49 1.79 -9.74
C ARG A 88 -4.62 0.54 -9.85
N ASN A 89 -5.14 -0.62 -9.43
CA ASN A 89 -4.41 -1.90 -9.52
C ASN A 89 -4.20 -2.35 -10.96
N LEU A 90 -5.25 -2.35 -11.78
CA LEU A 90 -5.19 -2.86 -13.15
C LEU A 90 -4.31 -1.99 -14.03
N TYR A 91 -4.51 -0.66 -13.99
CA TYR A 91 -3.68 0.27 -14.78
C TYR A 91 -2.23 0.26 -14.29
N GLY A 92 -2.00 0.29 -12.98
CA GLY A 92 -0.66 0.21 -12.40
C GLY A 92 0.10 -1.03 -12.87
N ASN A 93 -0.52 -2.21 -12.77
CA ASN A 93 0.11 -3.45 -13.21
C ASN A 93 0.39 -3.46 -14.73
N ILE A 94 -0.51 -2.90 -15.56
CA ILE A 94 -0.27 -2.81 -17.02
C ILE A 94 0.88 -1.84 -17.31
N ILE A 95 0.93 -0.68 -16.64
CA ILE A 95 2.03 0.29 -16.78
C ILE A 95 3.36 -0.37 -16.39
N TYR A 96 3.39 -1.06 -15.25
CA TYR A 96 4.57 -1.79 -14.80
C TYR A 96 5.06 -2.83 -15.81
N ASN A 97 4.14 -3.64 -16.36
CA ASN A 97 4.47 -4.70 -17.31
C ASN A 97 4.94 -4.17 -18.68
N MET A 98 4.50 -2.97 -19.07
CA MET A 98 4.81 -2.41 -20.39
C MET A 98 5.99 -1.46 -20.39
N LEU A 99 6.14 -0.70 -19.34
CA LEU A 99 7.15 0.37 -19.28
C LEU A 99 8.24 -0.01 -18.26
N ASN A 100 8.18 0.53 -17.07
CA ASN A 100 9.17 0.28 -16.01
C ASN A 100 8.62 0.66 -14.62
N MET A 101 9.42 0.39 -13.59
CA MET A 101 9.10 0.72 -12.20
C MET A 101 8.93 2.24 -11.98
N GLU A 102 9.70 3.08 -12.66
CA GLU A 102 9.64 4.54 -12.50
C GLU A 102 8.26 5.08 -12.91
N GLU A 103 7.77 4.72 -14.09
CA GLU A 103 6.45 5.12 -14.57
C GLU A 103 5.31 4.57 -13.71
N TYR A 104 5.48 3.36 -13.19
CA TYR A 104 4.56 2.77 -12.23
C TYR A 104 4.49 3.57 -10.92
N LEU A 105 5.63 3.93 -10.35
CA LEU A 105 5.69 4.74 -9.13
C LEU A 105 5.15 6.15 -9.34
N LYS A 106 5.45 6.79 -10.48
CA LYS A 106 4.85 8.07 -10.86
C LYS A 106 3.32 7.98 -10.87
N PHE A 107 2.78 6.92 -11.47
CA PHE A 107 1.33 6.69 -11.51
C PHE A 107 0.73 6.50 -10.11
N LEU A 108 1.35 5.68 -9.25
CA LEU A 108 0.86 5.44 -7.89
C LEU A 108 0.88 6.71 -7.03
N ASN A 109 1.97 7.48 -7.11
CA ASN A 109 2.18 8.67 -6.29
C ASN A 109 1.20 9.80 -6.61
N GLN A 110 0.64 9.84 -7.82
CA GLN A 110 -0.37 10.85 -8.19
C GLN A 110 -1.63 10.82 -7.31
N SER A 111 -1.95 9.68 -6.73
CA SER A 111 -3.14 9.49 -5.90
C SER A 111 -2.82 9.01 -4.48
N ASP A 112 -1.56 9.01 -4.09
CA ASP A 112 -1.15 8.61 -2.74
C ASP A 112 -1.32 9.79 -1.77
N ALA A 113 -2.23 9.63 -0.80
CA ALA A 113 -2.55 10.68 0.17
C ALA A 113 -1.33 11.10 1.01
N THR A 114 -0.43 10.16 1.32
CA THR A 114 0.78 10.43 2.10
C THR A 114 1.75 11.28 1.30
N VAL A 115 1.97 10.92 0.02
CA VAL A 115 2.84 11.68 -0.90
C VAL A 115 2.28 13.08 -1.15
N LEU A 116 0.97 13.19 -1.38
CA LEU A 116 0.30 14.49 -1.59
C LEU A 116 0.40 15.38 -0.36
N LYS A 117 0.20 14.81 0.84
CA LYS A 117 0.36 15.57 2.10
C LYS A 117 1.80 15.99 2.34
N ALA A 118 2.78 15.14 2.06
CA ALA A 118 4.19 15.50 2.15
C ALA A 118 4.56 16.67 1.20
N LEU A 119 4.04 16.64 -0.03
CA LEU A 119 4.23 17.74 -0.98
C LEU A 119 3.57 19.05 -0.52
N GLU A 120 2.41 18.96 0.11
CA GLU A 120 1.71 20.12 0.68
C GLU A 120 2.57 20.77 1.77
N VAL A 121 3.06 19.97 2.74
CA VAL A 121 3.91 20.44 3.85
C VAL A 121 5.20 21.07 3.33
N LEU A 122 5.87 20.43 2.37
CA LEU A 122 7.08 20.97 1.75
C LEU A 122 6.84 22.30 1.04
N LYS A 123 5.71 22.44 0.33
CA LYS A 123 5.34 23.67 -0.36
C LYS A 123 4.95 24.81 0.60
N ALA A 124 4.34 24.46 1.75
CA ALA A 124 4.02 25.43 2.79
C ALA A 124 5.26 26.00 3.50
N GLY A 125 6.44 25.38 3.29
CA GLY A 125 7.68 25.81 3.94
C GLY A 125 7.67 25.54 5.45
N GLU A 126 6.80 24.64 5.92
CA GLU A 126 6.80 24.24 7.33
C GLU A 126 8.13 23.59 7.65
N SER A 127 8.86 24.15 8.61
CA SER A 127 10.08 23.52 9.12
C SER A 127 9.69 22.19 9.76
N PHE A 128 10.39 21.11 9.39
CA PHE A 128 10.23 19.85 10.11
C PHE A 128 10.45 20.11 11.60
N PRO A 129 9.60 19.56 12.49
CA PRO A 129 9.85 19.62 13.91
C PRO A 129 11.24 19.06 14.15
N GLN A 130 12.14 19.90 14.66
CA GLN A 130 13.48 19.45 15.00
C GLN A 130 13.32 18.37 16.05
N ALA A 131 13.86 17.19 15.77
CA ALA A 131 13.92 16.17 16.81
C ALA A 131 14.56 16.82 18.05
N PRO A 132 13.94 16.69 19.25
CA PRO A 132 14.54 17.24 20.44
C PRO A 132 15.99 16.75 20.48
N GLU A 133 16.94 17.70 20.58
CA GLU A 133 18.36 17.37 20.71
C GLU A 133 18.50 16.44 21.91
N GLN A 134 18.47 15.14 21.63
CA GLN A 134 18.81 14.14 22.63
C GLN A 134 20.32 14.30 22.85
N LYS A 135 20.69 14.88 23.97
CA LYS A 135 22.09 14.89 24.39
C LYS A 135 22.58 13.43 24.29
N PRO A 136 23.72 13.18 23.66
CA PRO A 136 24.24 11.82 23.49
C PRO A 136 24.25 11.02 24.82
N GLU A 137 24.55 11.68 25.94
CA GLU A 137 24.52 11.11 27.28
C GLU A 137 23.16 10.55 27.70
N GLU A 138 22.04 11.24 27.39
CA GLU A 138 20.70 10.75 27.75
C GLU A 138 20.27 9.53 26.91
N ALA A 139 20.74 9.42 25.67
CA ALA A 139 20.51 8.27 24.84
C ALA A 139 21.29 7.03 25.35
N TYR A 140 22.54 7.21 25.78
CA TYR A 140 23.35 6.16 26.38
C TYR A 140 22.77 5.68 27.71
N GLU A 141 22.38 6.61 28.61
CA GLU A 141 21.78 6.23 29.89
C GLU A 141 20.45 5.46 29.73
N ARG A 142 19.61 5.82 28.74
CA ARG A 142 18.39 5.07 28.46
C ARG A 142 18.69 3.66 27.94
N THR A 143 19.71 3.54 27.11
CA THR A 143 20.12 2.24 26.57
C THR A 143 20.72 1.35 27.66
N GLU A 144 21.57 1.89 28.53
CA GLU A 144 22.13 1.15 29.67
C GLU A 144 21.06 0.72 30.68
N LYS A 145 20.11 1.61 31.01
CA LYS A 145 18.97 1.27 31.89
C LYS A 145 18.06 0.20 31.25
N ALA A 146 17.88 0.23 29.93
CA ALA A 146 17.11 -0.79 29.22
C ALA A 146 17.81 -2.15 29.20
N ILE A 147 19.13 -2.18 28.98
CA ILE A 147 19.96 -3.38 29.02
C ILE A 147 19.98 -3.96 30.44
N ALA A 148 20.22 -3.15 31.45
CA ALA A 148 20.24 -3.60 32.86
C ALA A 148 18.87 -4.19 33.28
N LYS A 149 17.76 -3.61 32.81
CA LYS A 149 16.41 -4.12 33.06
C LYS A 149 16.13 -5.44 32.34
N ALA A 150 16.66 -5.60 31.14
CA ALA A 150 16.55 -6.84 30.37
C ALA A 150 17.38 -7.97 31.03
N ASP A 151 18.58 -7.67 31.51
CA ASP A 151 19.40 -8.63 32.22
C ASP A 151 18.81 -9.08 33.56
N GLN A 152 18.24 -8.16 34.33
CA GLN A 152 17.51 -8.52 35.56
C GLN A 152 16.28 -9.40 35.25
N ARG A 153 15.60 -9.15 34.13
CA ARG A 153 14.45 -9.98 33.69
C ARG A 153 14.89 -11.37 33.24
N SER A 154 16.07 -11.50 32.62
CA SER A 154 16.60 -12.80 32.19
C SER A 154 17.06 -13.67 33.36
N GLN A 155 17.42 -13.08 34.49
CA GLN A 155 17.90 -13.77 35.70
C GLN A 155 16.74 -14.23 36.62
N LYS A 156 15.50 -13.74 36.41
CA LYS A 156 14.35 -14.20 37.19
C LYS A 156 13.95 -15.65 36.80
N PRO A 157 13.53 -16.48 37.77
CA PRO A 157 13.00 -17.84 37.51
C PRO A 157 11.82 -17.78 36.53
N ALA A 158 11.66 -18.84 35.72
CA ALA A 158 10.65 -18.90 34.68
C ALA A 158 9.19 -18.72 35.20
N ALA A 159 8.94 -19.12 36.44
CA ALA A 159 7.64 -18.96 37.11
C ALA A 159 7.28 -17.49 37.43
N GLU A 160 8.26 -16.64 37.75
CA GLU A 160 8.04 -15.22 38.03
C GLU A 160 7.91 -14.40 36.75
N ARG A 161 8.53 -14.82 35.64
CA ARG A 161 8.39 -14.15 34.33
C ARG A 161 6.96 -14.25 33.78
N ALA A 162 6.33 -15.41 33.97
CA ALA A 162 4.94 -15.64 33.53
C ALA A 162 3.90 -14.83 34.33
N ALA A 163 4.20 -14.44 35.57
CA ALA A 163 3.33 -13.58 36.37
C ALA A 163 3.35 -12.11 35.92
N ASP A 164 4.52 -11.60 35.53
CA ASP A 164 4.67 -10.22 35.04
C ASP A 164 3.98 -10.02 33.67
N ASP A 165 3.94 -11.04 32.79
CA ASP A 165 3.31 -10.96 31.48
C ASP A 165 1.77 -11.05 31.55
N ASN A 166 1.20 -11.56 32.65
CA ASN A 166 -0.26 -11.71 32.82
C ASN A 166 -0.94 -10.42 33.32
N ILE A 167 -0.19 -9.43 33.77
CA ILE A 167 -0.72 -8.13 34.24
C ILE A 167 -1.14 -7.22 33.08
N TYR A 168 -0.61 -7.42 31.88
CA TYR A 168 -0.90 -6.60 30.70
C TYR A 168 -2.04 -7.11 29.80
N CYS A 169 -2.69 -8.23 30.16
CA CYS A 169 -3.84 -8.78 29.41
C CYS A 169 -5.22 -8.31 29.88
N PHE A 170 -5.31 -7.43 30.89
CA PHE A 170 -6.59 -6.99 31.49
C PHE A 170 -6.68 -5.45 31.66
N THR A 171 -6.30 -4.67 30.63
CA THR A 171 -6.71 -3.24 30.56
C THR A 171 -7.03 -2.85 29.14
#